data_815ab3ccd028bbc07ef547c184d8fefe
#
_entry.id   815ab3ccd028bbc07ef547c184d8fefe
#
_cell.length_a   1.000
_cell.length_b   1.000
_cell.length_c   1.000
_cell.angle_alpha   90.00
_cell.angle_beta   90.00
_cell.angle_gamma   90.00
#
_symmetry.space_group_name_H-M   'P 1'
#
loop_
_entity.id
_entity.type
_entity.pdbx_description
1 polymer ?
#
loop_
_entity_poly.entity_id
_entity_poly.type
_entity_poly.pdbx_seq_one_letter_code
_entity_poly.pdbx_strand_id
1 'polypeptide(L)'
;MLAKLTWTEIKLGLREPTVAIFALAFPLILLYLLLNSFGTLPDPDFGGVSPADYYVPAYAAGSIAATGLIAIPVHLAAYRERGVLRRLRASGIAAWPVLAAQTLVAALIVTVGSAVMVALGDASYELTTPASWPVVVAGFALATATFCAVGVALASLLPTARSAQVVGLLLFFAMFFISGGGPPEAILPDGVAMAADALPMAYAVDVLQRGWWTGAWDATGLAVQLGVLVAATALALWRLRDA
;
A
#
# COMPACT_ATOMS: atom_id res chain seq x y z
N MET A 1 -1.88 15.40 -22.38
CA MET A 1 -2.84 14.27 -22.33
C MET A 1 -2.84 13.61 -20.95
N LEU A 2 -1.70 13.18 -20.42
CA LEU A 2 -1.57 12.59 -19.06
C LEU A 2 -2.21 13.45 -17.97
N ALA A 3 -1.94 14.75 -17.91
CA ALA A 3 -2.47 15.65 -16.88
C ALA A 3 -4.02 15.69 -16.86
N LYS A 4 -4.68 15.67 -18.02
CA LYS A 4 -6.14 15.63 -18.10
C LYS A 4 -6.69 14.27 -17.67
N LEU A 5 -6.03 13.17 -18.00
CA LEU A 5 -6.39 11.83 -17.55
C LEU A 5 -6.21 11.73 -16.03
N THR A 6 -5.06 12.11 -15.51
CA THR A 6 -4.80 12.11 -14.06
C THR A 6 -5.83 12.93 -13.29
N TRP A 7 -6.20 14.12 -13.79
CA TRP A 7 -7.24 14.94 -13.14
C TRP A 7 -8.62 14.27 -13.13
N THR A 8 -8.96 13.58 -14.21
CA THR A 8 -10.21 12.82 -14.29
C THR A 8 -10.20 11.64 -13.30
N GLU A 9 -9.08 10.93 -13.23
CA GLU A 9 -8.87 9.82 -12.31
C GLU A 9 -8.89 10.27 -10.84
N ILE A 10 -8.30 11.42 -10.50
CA ILE A 10 -8.41 12.00 -9.15
C ILE A 10 -9.89 12.21 -8.77
N LYS A 11 -10.68 12.81 -9.67
CA LYS A 11 -12.12 13.03 -9.40
C LYS A 11 -12.88 11.73 -9.24
N LEU A 12 -12.55 10.71 -10.00
CA LEU A 12 -13.16 9.38 -9.89
C LEU A 12 -12.73 8.68 -8.60
N GLY A 13 -11.44 8.67 -8.29
CA GLY A 13 -10.89 8.05 -7.09
C GLY A 13 -11.44 8.66 -5.80
N LEU A 14 -11.59 9.99 -5.74
CA LEU A 14 -12.21 10.68 -4.59
C LEU A 14 -13.72 10.37 -4.41
N ARG A 15 -14.37 9.83 -5.43
CA ARG A 15 -15.77 9.41 -5.37
C ARG A 15 -15.97 7.93 -5.08
N GLU A 16 -14.87 7.17 -5.02
CA GLU A 16 -14.90 5.74 -4.74
C GLU A 16 -14.85 5.50 -3.21
N PRO A 17 -15.95 5.02 -2.61
CA PRO A 17 -16.00 4.83 -1.15
C PRO A 17 -14.97 3.81 -0.66
N THR A 18 -14.64 2.81 -1.47
CA THR A 18 -13.64 1.80 -1.13
C THR A 18 -12.26 2.42 -0.90
N VAL A 19 -11.87 3.40 -1.74
CA VAL A 19 -10.58 4.10 -1.59
C VAL A 19 -10.59 4.93 -0.30
N ALA A 20 -11.65 5.70 -0.05
CA ALA A 20 -11.76 6.50 1.17
C ALA A 20 -11.73 5.64 2.44
N ILE A 21 -12.40 4.48 2.42
CA ILE A 21 -12.45 3.56 3.56
C ILE A 21 -11.07 2.94 3.81
N PHE A 22 -10.46 2.29 2.82
CA PHE A 22 -9.24 1.51 3.04
C PHE A 22 -7.96 2.33 3.04
N ALA A 23 -7.90 3.45 2.32
CA ALA A 23 -6.71 4.30 2.32
C ALA A 23 -6.67 5.32 3.47
N LEU A 24 -7.82 5.68 4.06
CA LEU A 24 -7.92 6.71 5.09
C LEU A 24 -8.63 6.22 6.36
N ALA A 25 -9.91 5.83 6.26
CA ALA A 25 -10.73 5.59 7.43
C ALA A 25 -10.28 4.35 8.21
N PHE A 26 -10.03 3.23 7.52
CA PHE A 26 -9.63 1.98 8.16
C PHE A 26 -8.30 2.10 8.94
N PRO A 27 -7.18 2.62 8.36
CA PRO A 27 -5.95 2.80 9.11
C PRO A 27 -6.10 3.75 10.31
N LEU A 28 -6.84 4.86 10.15
CA LEU A 28 -7.08 5.80 11.23
C LEU A 28 -7.89 5.19 12.36
N ILE A 29 -9.00 4.51 12.05
CA ILE A 29 -9.84 3.86 13.06
C ILE A 29 -9.04 2.82 13.85
N LEU A 30 -8.26 1.98 13.14
CA LEU A 30 -7.42 0.98 13.80
C LEU A 30 -6.32 1.63 14.64
N LEU A 31 -5.68 2.68 14.14
CA LEU A 31 -4.65 3.41 14.90
C LEU A 31 -5.22 3.89 16.23
N TYR A 32 -6.32 4.65 16.19
CA TYR A 32 -6.93 5.15 17.42
C TYR A 32 -7.44 4.04 18.35
N LEU A 33 -8.01 2.98 17.79
CA LEU A 33 -8.49 1.84 18.58
C LEU A 33 -7.34 1.14 19.32
N LEU A 34 -6.25 0.87 18.63
CA LEU A 34 -5.11 0.17 19.22
C LEU A 34 -4.32 1.05 20.20
N LEU A 35 -4.10 2.32 19.86
CA LEU A 35 -3.39 3.23 20.77
C LEU A 35 -4.16 3.48 22.06
N ASN A 36 -5.49 3.52 22.01
CA ASN A 36 -6.29 3.58 23.24
C ASN A 36 -6.27 2.27 24.05
N SER A 37 -5.94 1.14 23.39
CA SER A 37 -5.88 -0.17 24.07
C SER A 37 -4.50 -0.46 24.68
N PHE A 38 -3.42 -0.08 24.00
CA PHE A 38 -2.04 -0.41 24.42
C PHE A 38 -1.34 0.73 25.18
N GLY A 39 -1.88 1.95 25.13
CA GLY A 39 -1.25 3.12 25.75
C GLY A 39 -0.18 3.75 24.87
N THR A 40 0.62 4.65 25.48
CA THR A 40 1.59 5.49 24.77
C THR A 40 3.03 5.29 25.21
N LEU A 41 3.28 4.47 26.23
CA LEU A 41 4.63 4.23 26.74
C LEU A 41 5.38 3.19 25.89
N PRO A 42 6.71 3.32 25.76
CA PRO A 42 7.53 2.30 25.13
C PRO A 42 7.36 0.94 25.78
N ASP A 43 7.20 -0.12 24.97
CA ASP A 43 6.93 -1.47 25.45
C ASP A 43 7.82 -2.48 24.68
N PRO A 44 8.42 -3.47 25.34
CA PRO A 44 9.23 -4.51 24.71
C PRO A 44 8.52 -5.27 23.59
N ASP A 45 7.20 -5.49 23.71
CA ASP A 45 6.40 -6.18 22.69
C ASP A 45 6.32 -5.41 21.37
N PHE A 46 6.58 -4.09 21.40
CA PHE A 46 6.64 -3.21 20.23
C PHE A 46 8.08 -2.89 19.80
N GLY A 47 9.05 -3.73 20.15
CA GLY A 47 10.46 -3.49 19.83
C GLY A 47 11.11 -2.36 20.65
N GLY A 48 10.53 -2.02 21.81
CA GLY A 48 11.04 -0.98 22.70
C GLY A 48 10.63 0.44 22.32
N VAL A 49 9.76 0.61 21.33
CA VAL A 49 9.18 1.91 20.95
C VAL A 49 7.74 2.05 21.49
N SER A 50 7.15 3.23 21.36
CA SER A 50 5.75 3.42 21.70
C SER A 50 4.85 2.68 20.69
N PRO A 51 3.64 2.21 21.08
CA PRO A 51 2.68 1.66 20.13
C PRO A 51 2.35 2.61 18.98
N ALA A 52 2.36 3.93 19.22
CA ALA A 52 2.12 4.92 18.19
C ALA A 52 3.24 4.94 17.14
N ASP A 53 4.50 4.94 17.57
CA ASP A 53 5.66 4.87 16.67
C ASP A 53 5.77 3.54 15.94
N TYR A 54 5.21 2.45 16.51
CA TYR A 54 5.14 1.16 15.86
C TYR A 54 4.07 1.14 14.75
N TYR A 55 2.83 1.56 15.08
CA TYR A 55 1.70 1.39 14.18
C TYR A 55 1.63 2.44 13.07
N VAL A 56 2.12 3.66 13.28
CA VAL A 56 2.05 4.71 12.25
C VAL A 56 2.77 4.31 10.96
N PRO A 57 4.06 3.89 10.97
CA PRO A 57 4.71 3.42 9.74
C PRO A 57 4.11 2.10 9.21
N ALA A 58 3.68 1.18 10.08
CA ALA A 58 3.01 -0.05 9.67
C ALA A 58 1.69 0.22 8.93
N TYR A 59 0.90 1.19 9.39
CA TYR A 59 -0.36 1.56 8.75
C TYR A 59 -0.17 2.41 7.49
N ALA A 60 0.93 3.16 7.39
CA ALA A 60 1.32 3.76 6.13
C ALA A 60 1.60 2.68 5.07
N ALA A 61 2.35 1.62 5.42
CA ALA A 61 2.55 0.45 4.56
C ALA A 61 1.22 -0.26 4.25
N GLY A 62 0.33 -0.39 5.25
CA GLY A 62 -1.02 -0.94 5.08
C GLY A 62 -1.86 -0.16 4.08
N SER A 63 -1.84 1.17 4.14
CA SER A 63 -2.54 2.03 3.18
C SER A 63 -2.01 1.87 1.76
N ILE A 64 -0.68 1.73 1.62
CA ILE A 64 -0.02 1.42 0.35
C ILE A 64 -0.51 0.07 -0.19
N ALA A 65 -0.45 -0.97 0.64
CA ALA A 65 -0.87 -2.32 0.27
C ALA A 65 -2.36 -2.38 -0.09
N ALA A 66 -3.24 -1.73 0.67
CA ALA A 66 -4.67 -1.65 0.38
C ALA A 66 -4.93 -1.01 -0.99
N THR A 67 -4.25 0.09 -1.29
CA THR A 67 -4.38 0.77 -2.57
C THR A 67 -3.89 -0.11 -3.73
N GLY A 68 -2.76 -0.78 -3.56
CA GLY A 68 -2.20 -1.69 -4.57
C GLY A 68 -3.02 -2.97 -4.76
N LEU A 69 -3.43 -3.62 -3.68
CA LEU A 69 -4.11 -4.92 -3.75
C LEU A 69 -5.62 -4.81 -4.00
N ILE A 70 -6.27 -3.71 -3.61
CA ILE A 70 -7.72 -3.54 -3.73
C ILE A 70 -8.07 -2.50 -4.80
N ALA A 71 -7.65 -1.23 -4.61
CA ALA A 71 -8.14 -0.14 -5.43
C ALA A 71 -7.70 -0.27 -6.91
N ILE A 72 -6.41 -0.43 -7.18
CA ILE A 72 -5.88 -0.53 -8.54
C ILE A 72 -6.49 -1.69 -9.33
N PRO A 73 -6.49 -2.96 -8.82
CA PRO A 73 -7.04 -4.05 -9.60
C PRO A 73 -8.54 -3.93 -9.85
N VAL A 74 -9.31 -3.41 -8.89
CA VAL A 74 -10.75 -3.18 -9.06
C VAL A 74 -11.01 -2.15 -10.16
N HIS A 75 -10.32 -1.01 -10.15
CA HIS A 75 -10.48 0.03 -11.16
C HIS A 75 -10.11 -0.45 -12.56
N LEU A 76 -8.96 -1.10 -12.70
CA LEU A 76 -8.47 -1.56 -14.00
C LEU A 76 -9.35 -2.70 -14.55
N ALA A 77 -9.82 -3.62 -13.70
CA ALA A 77 -10.76 -4.66 -14.10
C ALA A 77 -12.10 -4.04 -14.56
N ALA A 78 -12.62 -3.05 -13.82
CA ALA A 78 -13.84 -2.32 -14.21
C ALA A 78 -13.69 -1.58 -15.56
N TYR A 79 -12.53 -0.99 -15.85
CA TYR A 79 -12.26 -0.36 -17.15
C TYR A 79 -12.24 -1.38 -18.28
N ARG A 80 -11.72 -2.58 -18.03
CA ARG A 80 -11.74 -3.68 -19.00
C ARG A 80 -13.17 -4.19 -19.22
N GLU A 81 -13.95 -4.43 -18.17
CA GLU A 81 -15.36 -4.86 -18.26
C GLU A 81 -16.23 -3.87 -19.06
N ARG A 82 -16.06 -2.57 -18.79
CA ARG A 82 -16.81 -1.50 -19.47
C ARG A 82 -16.29 -1.21 -20.89
N GLY A 83 -15.26 -1.94 -21.36
CA GLY A 83 -14.66 -1.77 -22.70
C GLY A 83 -13.94 -0.42 -22.90
N VAL A 84 -13.60 0.30 -21.81
CA VAL A 84 -12.90 1.60 -21.88
C VAL A 84 -11.54 1.45 -22.56
N LEU A 85 -10.76 0.43 -22.17
CA LEU A 85 -9.45 0.17 -22.74
C LEU A 85 -9.54 -0.17 -24.23
N ARG A 86 -10.57 -0.90 -24.66
CA ARG A 86 -10.81 -1.24 -26.06
C ARG A 86 -11.13 0.01 -26.89
N ARG A 87 -11.97 0.91 -26.35
CA ARG A 87 -12.31 2.18 -27.03
C ARG A 87 -11.10 3.11 -27.15
N LEU A 88 -10.27 3.18 -26.11
CA LEU A 88 -9.04 3.97 -26.14
C LEU A 88 -8.07 3.45 -27.21
N ARG A 89 -7.88 2.14 -27.31
CA ARG A 89 -7.04 1.53 -28.36
C ARG A 89 -7.59 1.81 -29.76
N ALA A 90 -8.92 1.70 -29.94
CA ALA A 90 -9.56 2.02 -31.22
C ALA A 90 -9.37 3.49 -31.64
N SER A 91 -9.18 4.39 -30.68
CA SER A 91 -8.85 5.80 -30.91
C SER A 91 -7.35 6.07 -31.02
N GLY A 92 -6.51 5.04 -31.19
CA GLY A 92 -5.06 5.17 -31.30
C GLY A 92 -4.34 5.51 -29.99
N ILE A 93 -5.02 5.45 -28.84
CA ILE A 93 -4.45 5.74 -27.54
C ILE A 93 -3.93 4.44 -26.92
N ALA A 94 -2.63 4.38 -26.63
CA ALA A 94 -2.04 3.25 -25.91
C ALA A 94 -2.63 3.10 -24.49
N ALA A 95 -2.61 1.89 -23.95
CA ALA A 95 -3.14 1.63 -22.59
C ALA A 95 -2.24 2.19 -21.47
N TRP A 96 -0.94 2.32 -21.70
CA TRP A 96 0.04 2.72 -20.68
C TRP A 96 -0.23 4.10 -20.03
N PRO A 97 -0.77 5.14 -20.71
CA PRO A 97 -1.08 6.41 -20.06
C PRO A 97 -2.17 6.28 -19.00
N VAL A 98 -3.11 5.33 -19.20
CA VAL A 98 -4.16 5.05 -18.21
C VAL A 98 -3.55 4.38 -16.98
N LEU A 99 -2.69 3.38 -17.17
CA LEU A 99 -1.97 2.71 -16.09
C LEU A 99 -1.10 3.69 -15.30
N ALA A 100 -0.36 4.54 -15.99
CA ALA A 100 0.46 5.58 -15.38
C ALA A 100 -0.40 6.59 -14.58
N ALA A 101 -1.53 7.04 -15.15
CA ALA A 101 -2.44 7.95 -14.44
C ALA A 101 -3.01 7.30 -13.17
N GLN A 102 -3.43 6.04 -13.22
CA GLN A 102 -3.92 5.28 -12.06
C GLN A 102 -2.85 5.15 -10.96
N THR A 103 -1.62 4.79 -11.34
CA THR A 103 -0.49 4.68 -10.41
C THR A 103 -0.17 6.03 -9.75
N LEU A 104 -0.18 7.13 -10.53
CA LEU A 104 0.05 8.47 -9.99
C LEU A 104 -1.05 8.91 -9.02
N VAL A 105 -2.31 8.64 -9.34
CA VAL A 105 -3.45 8.95 -8.46
C VAL A 105 -3.40 8.09 -7.19
N ALA A 106 -3.10 6.81 -7.31
CA ALA A 106 -2.91 5.92 -6.19
C ALA A 106 -1.80 6.43 -5.25
N ALA A 107 -0.64 6.78 -5.81
CA ALA A 107 0.49 7.35 -5.05
C ALA A 107 0.10 8.66 -4.34
N LEU A 108 -0.65 9.54 -5.01
CA LEU A 108 -1.12 10.79 -4.42
C LEU A 108 -2.08 10.54 -3.24
N ILE A 109 -3.06 9.66 -3.42
CA ILE A 109 -4.06 9.33 -2.38
C ILE A 109 -3.37 8.74 -1.16
N VAL A 110 -2.46 7.78 -1.37
CA VAL A 110 -1.71 7.16 -0.27
C VAL A 110 -0.81 8.16 0.44
N THR A 111 -0.12 9.03 -0.30
CA THR A 111 0.75 10.07 0.28
C THR A 111 -0.06 11.04 1.13
N VAL A 112 -1.18 11.54 0.61
CA VAL A 112 -2.06 12.45 1.37
C VAL A 112 -2.66 11.72 2.58
N GLY A 113 -3.12 10.48 2.41
CA GLY A 113 -3.69 9.68 3.48
C GLY A 113 -2.70 9.41 4.60
N SER A 114 -1.48 9.01 4.27
CA SER A 114 -0.41 8.78 5.24
C SER A 114 0.02 10.07 5.93
N ALA A 115 0.11 11.19 5.20
CA ALA A 115 0.43 12.49 5.79
C ALA A 115 -0.65 12.94 6.79
N VAL A 116 -1.92 12.77 6.47
CA VAL A 116 -3.05 13.05 7.38
C VAL A 116 -2.99 12.15 8.61
N MET A 117 -2.69 10.86 8.42
CA MET A 117 -2.57 9.90 9.52
C MET A 117 -1.41 10.27 10.46
N VAL A 118 -0.25 10.62 9.93
CA VAL A 118 0.90 11.07 10.73
C VAL A 118 0.55 12.35 11.48
N ALA A 119 -0.06 13.35 10.82
CA ALA A 119 -0.43 14.61 11.45
C ALA A 119 -1.46 14.45 12.58
N LEU A 120 -2.46 13.58 12.38
CA LEU A 120 -3.45 13.27 13.40
C LEU A 120 -2.86 12.43 14.55
N GLY A 121 -1.98 11.48 14.21
CA GLY A 121 -1.25 10.67 15.19
C GLY A 121 -0.36 11.54 16.07
N ASP A 122 0.40 12.45 15.47
CA ASP A 122 1.27 13.39 16.20
C ASP A 122 0.46 14.33 17.10
N ALA A 123 -0.61 14.90 16.59
CA ALA A 123 -1.49 15.78 17.36
C ALA A 123 -2.16 15.11 18.57
N SER A 124 -2.33 13.77 18.54
CA SER A 124 -3.05 13.02 19.57
C SER A 124 -2.13 12.24 20.52
N TYR A 125 -0.95 11.82 20.07
CA TYR A 125 -0.10 10.84 20.76
C TYR A 125 1.38 11.23 20.81
N GLU A 126 1.75 12.47 20.43
CA GLU A 126 3.13 12.99 20.48
C GLU A 126 4.15 12.02 19.84
N LEU A 127 3.99 11.77 18.54
CA LEU A 127 4.85 10.86 17.79
C LEU A 127 6.31 11.30 17.84
N THR A 128 7.22 10.35 17.86
CA THR A 128 8.64 10.68 17.65
C THR A 128 8.85 11.10 16.19
N THR A 129 9.73 12.08 15.98
CA THR A 129 10.11 12.45 14.61
C THR A 129 10.91 11.32 13.97
N PRO A 130 10.69 11.00 12.70
CA PRO A 130 11.49 9.98 12.01
C PRO A 130 12.99 10.24 12.14
N ALA A 131 13.75 9.22 12.49
CA ALA A 131 15.20 9.29 12.62
C ALA A 131 15.88 9.65 11.29
N SER A 132 15.26 9.26 10.15
CA SER A 132 15.73 9.63 8.81
C SER A 132 14.59 9.78 7.82
N TRP A 133 14.19 11.01 7.54
CA TRP A 133 13.22 11.32 6.49
C TRP A 133 13.60 10.79 5.10
N PRO A 134 14.87 10.89 4.63
CA PRO A 134 15.24 10.32 3.35
C PRO A 134 14.97 8.82 3.23
N VAL A 135 15.22 8.05 4.31
CA VAL A 135 14.98 6.59 4.32
C VAL A 135 13.47 6.31 4.27
N VAL A 136 12.69 6.99 5.09
CA VAL A 136 11.22 6.83 5.11
C VAL A 136 10.61 7.19 3.75
N VAL A 137 10.98 8.32 3.16
CA VAL A 137 10.45 8.76 1.88
C VAL A 137 10.84 7.81 0.75
N ALA A 138 12.09 7.35 0.71
CA ALA A 138 12.55 6.40 -0.30
C ALA A 138 11.85 5.03 -0.14
N GLY A 139 11.74 4.53 1.09
CA GLY A 139 11.02 3.29 1.41
C GLY A 139 9.54 3.39 1.03
N PHE A 140 8.88 4.49 1.38
CA PHE A 140 7.49 4.76 1.02
C PHE A 140 7.28 4.80 -0.50
N ALA A 141 8.16 5.47 -1.22
CA ALA A 141 8.09 5.57 -2.69
C ALA A 141 8.29 4.19 -3.35
N LEU A 142 9.27 3.41 -2.87
CA LEU A 142 9.52 2.06 -3.39
C LEU A 142 8.36 1.11 -3.07
N ALA A 143 7.86 1.10 -1.84
CA ALA A 143 6.70 0.29 -1.46
C ALA A 143 5.47 0.67 -2.29
N THR A 144 5.21 1.96 -2.49
CA THR A 144 4.11 2.44 -3.33
C THR A 144 4.26 1.94 -4.77
N ALA A 145 5.45 2.07 -5.37
CA ALA A 145 5.71 1.56 -6.72
C ALA A 145 5.51 0.04 -6.80
N THR A 146 6.00 -0.70 -5.81
CA THR A 146 5.89 -2.16 -5.73
C THR A 146 4.43 -2.60 -5.67
N PHE A 147 3.65 -2.08 -4.74
CA PHE A 147 2.24 -2.47 -4.60
C PHE A 147 1.37 -1.97 -5.75
N CYS A 148 1.68 -0.82 -6.37
CA CYS A 148 1.03 -0.40 -7.61
C CYS A 148 1.30 -1.40 -8.76
N ALA A 149 2.53 -1.87 -8.91
CA ALA A 149 2.88 -2.87 -9.92
C ALA A 149 2.18 -4.21 -9.66
N VAL A 150 2.14 -4.67 -8.40
CA VAL A 150 1.37 -5.86 -7.98
C VAL A 150 -0.11 -5.68 -8.32
N GLY A 151 -0.69 -4.52 -8.06
CA GLY A 151 -2.08 -4.23 -8.40
C GLY A 151 -2.36 -4.29 -9.89
N VAL A 152 -1.49 -3.76 -10.73
CA VAL A 152 -1.59 -3.86 -12.19
C VAL A 152 -1.46 -5.31 -12.65
N ALA A 153 -0.54 -6.08 -12.07
CA ALA A 153 -0.38 -7.51 -12.36
C ALA A 153 -1.65 -8.29 -11.97
N LEU A 154 -2.19 -8.08 -10.77
CA LEU A 154 -3.46 -8.69 -10.33
C LEU A 154 -4.61 -8.33 -11.27
N ALA A 155 -4.74 -7.06 -11.66
CA ALA A 155 -5.75 -6.63 -12.62
C ALA A 155 -5.65 -7.37 -13.96
N SER A 156 -4.44 -7.73 -14.40
CA SER A 156 -4.24 -8.49 -15.63
C SER A 156 -4.68 -9.95 -15.53
N LEU A 157 -4.71 -10.50 -14.34
CA LEU A 157 -5.06 -11.90 -14.07
C LEU A 157 -6.56 -12.10 -13.79
N LEU A 158 -7.20 -11.09 -13.18
CA LEU A 158 -8.56 -11.21 -12.68
C LEU A 158 -9.58 -10.72 -13.73
N PRO A 159 -10.61 -11.51 -14.05
CA PRO A 159 -11.51 -11.20 -15.15
C PRO A 159 -12.48 -10.05 -14.87
N THR A 160 -12.89 -9.86 -13.60
CA THR A 160 -13.94 -8.91 -13.21
C THR A 160 -13.52 -8.02 -12.05
N ALA A 161 -14.14 -6.83 -11.93
CA ALA A 161 -13.95 -5.94 -10.79
C ALA A 161 -14.34 -6.62 -9.47
N ARG A 162 -15.40 -7.45 -9.49
CA ARG A 162 -15.84 -8.20 -8.31
C ARG A 162 -14.83 -9.26 -7.88
N SER A 163 -14.25 -10.03 -8.82
CA SER A 163 -13.18 -10.98 -8.49
C SER A 163 -11.92 -10.28 -7.99
N ALA A 164 -11.58 -9.12 -8.59
CA ALA A 164 -10.47 -8.29 -8.14
C ALA A 164 -10.67 -7.79 -6.70
N GLN A 165 -11.88 -7.37 -6.35
CA GLN A 165 -12.20 -6.93 -5.00
C GLN A 165 -12.09 -8.07 -3.98
N VAL A 166 -12.65 -9.24 -4.26
CA VAL A 166 -12.61 -10.38 -3.33
C VAL A 166 -11.17 -10.85 -3.11
N VAL A 167 -10.42 -11.07 -4.19
CA VAL A 167 -9.02 -11.52 -4.10
C VAL A 167 -8.15 -10.45 -3.43
N GLY A 168 -8.34 -9.18 -3.80
CA GLY A 168 -7.61 -8.06 -3.20
C GLY A 168 -7.84 -7.93 -1.70
N LEU A 169 -9.09 -8.04 -1.24
CA LEU A 169 -9.43 -8.02 0.19
C LEU A 169 -8.82 -9.19 0.95
N LEU A 170 -8.91 -10.41 0.40
CA LEU A 170 -8.33 -11.59 1.05
C LEU A 170 -6.81 -11.46 1.17
N LEU A 171 -6.13 -11.06 0.10
CA LEU A 171 -4.69 -10.85 0.13
C LEU A 171 -4.30 -9.71 1.08
N PHE A 172 -5.02 -8.60 1.04
CA PHE A 172 -4.75 -7.46 1.91
C PHE A 172 -4.86 -7.83 3.38
N PHE A 173 -5.99 -8.41 3.82
CA PHE A 173 -6.16 -8.75 5.22
C PHE A 173 -5.20 -9.84 5.70
N ALA A 174 -4.95 -10.87 4.88
CA ALA A 174 -3.98 -11.89 5.20
C ALA A 174 -2.58 -11.28 5.43
N MET A 175 -2.12 -10.44 4.49
CA MET A 175 -0.84 -9.75 4.62
C MET A 175 -0.84 -8.76 5.79
N PHE A 176 -1.88 -7.93 5.91
CA PHE A 176 -1.95 -6.86 6.90
C PHE A 176 -1.81 -7.38 8.34
N PHE A 177 -2.59 -8.41 8.70
CA PHE A 177 -2.56 -8.94 10.05
C PHE A 177 -1.29 -9.73 10.40
N ILE A 178 -0.64 -10.33 9.41
CA ILE A 178 0.58 -11.12 9.62
C ILE A 178 1.83 -10.23 9.59
N SER A 179 1.81 -9.11 8.87
CA SER A 179 2.98 -8.25 8.63
C SER A 179 3.01 -6.99 9.52
N GLY A 180 2.60 -7.09 10.78
CA GLY A 180 2.72 -6.00 11.75
C GLY A 180 1.58 -4.96 11.73
N GLY A 181 0.56 -5.09 10.87
CA GLY A 181 -0.64 -4.26 10.92
C GLY A 181 -1.67 -4.71 11.98
N GLY A 182 -1.54 -5.93 12.47
CA GLY A 182 -2.29 -6.50 13.59
C GLY A 182 -1.43 -6.57 14.85
N PRO A 183 -1.25 -7.76 15.43
CA PRO A 183 -0.35 -7.97 16.56
C PRO A 183 1.10 -7.63 16.19
N PRO A 184 1.91 -7.12 17.13
CA PRO A 184 3.35 -6.98 16.93
C PRO A 184 4.02 -8.33 16.63
N GLU A 185 5.08 -8.28 15.81
CA GLU A 185 5.81 -9.49 15.42
C GLU A 185 6.34 -10.28 16.63
N ALA A 186 6.77 -9.58 17.69
CA ALA A 186 7.32 -10.18 18.89
C ALA A 186 6.37 -11.15 19.60
N ILE A 187 5.06 -11.00 19.42
CA ILE A 187 4.03 -11.86 20.06
C ILE A 187 3.39 -12.86 19.07
N LEU A 188 3.83 -12.88 17.81
CA LEU A 188 3.34 -13.83 16.82
C LEU A 188 3.91 -15.24 17.09
N PRO A 189 3.13 -16.31 16.90
CA PRO A 189 3.67 -17.67 16.89
C PRO A 189 4.71 -17.86 15.80
N ASP A 190 5.78 -18.63 16.05
CA ASP A 190 6.92 -18.83 15.13
C ASP A 190 6.48 -19.18 13.69
N GLY A 191 5.46 -20.03 13.54
CA GLY A 191 4.95 -20.41 12.21
C GLY A 191 4.28 -19.24 11.47
N VAL A 192 3.71 -18.28 12.17
CA VAL A 192 3.08 -17.09 11.59
C VAL A 192 4.15 -16.06 11.24
N ALA A 193 5.14 -15.85 12.11
CA ALA A 193 6.29 -14.99 11.85
C ALA A 193 7.05 -15.47 10.60
N MET A 194 7.34 -16.78 10.48
CA MET A 194 7.96 -17.36 9.29
C MET A 194 7.12 -17.16 8.01
N ALA A 195 5.78 -17.15 8.12
CA ALA A 195 4.91 -16.84 6.99
C ALA A 195 4.97 -15.35 6.61
N ALA A 196 5.17 -14.45 7.59
CA ALA A 196 5.35 -13.02 7.34
C ALA A 196 6.59 -12.75 6.47
N ASP A 197 7.70 -13.45 6.71
CA ASP A 197 8.94 -13.35 5.94
C ASP A 197 8.77 -13.67 4.44
N ALA A 198 7.71 -14.38 4.06
CA ALA A 198 7.39 -14.64 2.66
C ALA A 198 6.56 -13.53 2.02
N LEU A 199 6.07 -12.54 2.79
CA LEU A 199 5.13 -11.53 2.33
C LEU A 199 5.81 -10.20 2.02
N PRO A 200 5.59 -9.61 0.84
CA PRO A 200 6.19 -8.32 0.49
C PRO A 200 5.75 -7.18 1.41
N MET A 201 4.63 -7.31 2.09
CA MET A 201 4.15 -6.29 3.01
C MET A 201 4.98 -6.23 4.29
N ALA A 202 5.49 -7.34 4.82
CA ALA A 202 6.38 -7.34 5.98
C ALA A 202 7.62 -6.48 5.72
N TYR A 203 8.25 -6.67 4.57
CA TYR A 203 9.40 -5.86 4.16
C TYR A 203 9.07 -4.39 3.92
N ALA A 204 7.85 -4.06 3.49
CA ALA A 204 7.42 -2.67 3.38
C ALA A 204 7.26 -2.03 4.77
N VAL A 205 6.70 -2.76 5.73
CA VAL A 205 6.59 -2.33 7.14
C VAL A 205 7.98 -2.13 7.73
N ASP A 206 8.86 -3.12 7.61
CA ASP A 206 10.22 -3.07 8.17
C ASP A 206 11.03 -1.87 7.67
N VAL A 207 11.01 -1.64 6.35
CA VAL A 207 11.73 -0.50 5.75
C VAL A 207 11.25 0.83 6.33
N LEU A 208 9.92 0.99 6.50
CA LEU A 208 9.37 2.22 7.05
C LEU A 208 9.63 2.34 8.56
N GLN A 209 9.48 1.27 9.32
CA GLN A 209 9.74 1.24 10.75
C GLN A 209 11.22 1.49 11.06
N ARG A 210 12.15 0.85 10.36
CA ARG A 210 13.60 1.10 10.54
C ARG A 210 13.98 2.53 10.19
N GLY A 211 13.43 3.08 9.12
CA GLY A 211 13.61 4.49 8.77
C GLY A 211 13.07 5.43 9.85
N TRP A 212 11.96 5.06 10.49
CA TRP A 212 11.32 5.84 11.56
C TRP A 212 12.13 5.77 12.86
N TRP A 213 12.50 4.57 13.32
CA TRP A 213 13.10 4.36 14.63
C TRP A 213 14.60 4.60 14.67
N THR A 214 15.35 4.09 13.69
CA THR A 214 16.81 4.07 13.70
C THR A 214 17.43 4.91 12.59
N GLY A 215 16.69 5.26 11.57
CA GLY A 215 17.21 5.92 10.37
C GLY A 215 18.08 5.02 9.49
N ALA A 216 18.15 3.73 9.78
CA ALA A 216 18.99 2.79 9.05
C ALA A 216 18.30 2.32 7.76
N TRP A 217 19.11 2.07 6.72
CA TRP A 217 18.66 1.44 5.49
C TRP A 217 18.47 -0.06 5.71
N ASP A 218 17.29 -0.58 5.42
CA ASP A 218 17.06 -2.01 5.36
C ASP A 218 17.35 -2.56 3.95
N ALA A 219 18.58 -3.00 3.74
CA ALA A 219 19.02 -3.51 2.44
C ALA A 219 18.22 -4.74 1.99
N THR A 220 17.83 -5.63 2.91
CA THR A 220 17.03 -6.82 2.62
C THR A 220 15.62 -6.43 2.19
N GLY A 221 14.95 -5.59 2.97
CA GLY A 221 13.61 -5.11 2.65
C GLY A 221 13.56 -4.37 1.31
N LEU A 222 14.54 -3.50 1.07
CA LEU A 222 14.64 -2.78 -0.22
C LEU A 222 14.88 -3.73 -1.39
N ALA A 223 15.75 -4.75 -1.24
CA ALA A 223 16.04 -5.73 -2.29
C ALA A 223 14.80 -6.58 -2.62
N VAL A 224 14.08 -7.05 -1.60
CA VAL A 224 12.83 -7.81 -1.79
C VAL A 224 11.77 -6.96 -2.47
N GLN A 225 11.55 -5.73 -2.00
CA GLN A 225 10.60 -4.79 -2.62
C GLN A 225 10.95 -4.55 -4.10
N LEU A 226 12.22 -4.33 -4.42
CA LEU A 226 12.68 -4.15 -5.80
C LEU A 226 12.47 -5.41 -6.64
N GLY A 227 12.77 -6.59 -6.08
CA GLY A 227 12.53 -7.88 -6.74
C GLY A 227 11.05 -8.10 -7.08
N VAL A 228 10.16 -7.83 -6.13
CA VAL A 228 8.71 -7.91 -6.33
C VAL A 228 8.23 -6.89 -7.37
N LEU A 229 8.74 -5.65 -7.32
CA LEU A 229 8.44 -4.60 -8.32
C LEU A 229 8.79 -5.07 -9.73
N VAL A 230 10.00 -5.61 -9.92
CA VAL A 230 10.47 -6.10 -11.23
C VAL A 230 9.61 -7.28 -11.69
N ALA A 231 9.37 -8.26 -10.83
CA ALA A 231 8.56 -9.45 -11.16
C ALA A 231 7.11 -9.08 -11.51
N ALA A 232 6.47 -8.23 -10.72
CA ALA A 232 5.10 -7.77 -10.96
C ALA A 232 5.00 -6.94 -12.25
N THR A 233 5.96 -6.06 -12.49
CA THR A 233 6.00 -5.26 -13.72
C THR A 233 6.21 -6.15 -14.95
N ALA A 234 7.12 -7.13 -14.88
CA ALA A 234 7.36 -8.08 -15.97
C ALA A 234 6.10 -8.91 -16.28
N LEU A 235 5.41 -9.40 -15.24
CA LEU A 235 4.15 -10.14 -15.39
C LEU A 235 3.06 -9.27 -16.03
N ALA A 236 2.90 -8.03 -15.57
CA ALA A 236 1.94 -7.09 -16.12
C ALA A 236 2.21 -6.79 -17.61
N LEU A 237 3.46 -6.52 -17.97
CA LEU A 237 3.85 -6.25 -19.34
C LEU A 237 3.67 -7.47 -20.25
N TRP A 238 4.00 -8.66 -19.78
CA TRP A 238 3.80 -9.90 -20.52
C TRP A 238 2.32 -10.11 -20.84
N ARG A 239 1.44 -10.00 -19.84
CA ARG A 239 -0.01 -10.15 -20.01
C ARG A 239 -0.64 -9.09 -20.89
N LEU A 240 -0.13 -7.86 -20.86
CA LEU A 240 -0.65 -6.76 -21.68
C LEU A 240 -0.24 -6.87 -23.17
N ARG A 241 0.79 -7.67 -23.50
CA ARG A 241 1.16 -7.94 -24.89
C ARG A 241 0.16 -8.87 -25.59
N ASP A 242 -0.42 -9.81 -24.81
CA ASP A 242 -1.30 -10.85 -25.35
C ASP A 242 -2.80 -10.43 -25.28
N ALA A 243 -3.11 -9.27 -24.75
CA ALA A 243 -4.46 -8.74 -24.57
C ALA A 243 -4.77 -7.57 -25.51
#